data_081f70531d0f976332996c0f64c2b98a
#
_entry.id   081f70531d0f976332996c0f64c2b98a
#
_cell.length_a   1.000
_cell.length_b   1.000
_cell.length_c   1.000
_cell.angle_alpha   90.00
_cell.angle_beta   90.00
_cell.angle_gamma   90.00
#
_symmetry.space_group_name_H-M   'P 1'
#
loop_
_entity.id
_entity.type
_entity.pdbx_description
1 polymer ?
#
loop_
_entity_poly.entity_id
_entity_poly.type
_entity_poly.pdbx_seq_one_letter_code
_entity_poly.pdbx_strand_id
1 'polypeptide(L)'
;MNESFAAGIIPYTFDNRKPIILLGLEKSNNKWSGFVGGSEKNETPMETALREFNEETSFLFKLEYFHLKLLTTQPIIEKTATGKTVYLWFIQCPPCILSTDFKKFHDNQKVLKDSHLKEKSNLRWFTLNDIRNFKVLYRLQQTILNNFN
;
A
#
# COMPACT_ATOMS: atom_id res chain seq x y z
N MET A 1 -19.59 -19.71 -3.71
CA MET A 1 -19.54 -18.24 -3.78
C MET A 1 -18.32 -17.73 -3.02
N ASN A 2 -17.45 -17.02 -3.68
CA ASN A 2 -16.27 -16.43 -3.02
C ASN A 2 -16.70 -15.18 -2.25
N GLU A 3 -16.37 -15.14 -0.98
CA GLU A 3 -16.56 -13.93 -0.21
C GLU A 3 -15.66 -12.81 -0.76
N SER A 4 -16.17 -11.61 -0.81
CA SER A 4 -15.34 -10.45 -1.16
C SER A 4 -14.40 -10.13 -0.01
N PHE A 5 -13.20 -9.71 -0.33
CA PHE A 5 -12.19 -9.30 0.62
C PHE A 5 -11.46 -8.09 0.06
N ALA A 6 -10.64 -7.47 0.87
CA ALA A 6 -9.69 -6.47 0.40
C ALA A 6 -8.28 -6.98 0.64
N ALA A 7 -7.35 -6.52 -0.16
CA ALA A 7 -5.95 -6.90 -0.01
C ALA A 7 -5.04 -5.78 -0.51
N GLY A 8 -3.84 -5.72 0.03
CA GLY A 8 -2.89 -4.69 -0.38
C GLY A 8 -1.49 -4.91 0.10
N ILE A 9 -0.61 -4.04 -0.37
CA ILE A 9 0.82 -4.06 -0.08
C ILE A 9 1.21 -2.71 0.51
N ILE A 10 2.05 -2.74 1.54
CA ILE A 10 2.69 -1.56 2.09
C ILE A 10 4.20 -1.80 2.07
N PRO A 11 4.94 -1.14 1.15
CA PRO A 11 6.40 -1.25 1.13
C PRO A 11 7.03 -0.55 2.32
N TYR A 12 8.09 -1.13 2.85
CA TYR A 12 8.91 -0.45 3.84
C TYR A 12 10.38 -0.79 3.64
N THR A 13 11.24 0.02 4.23
CA THR A 13 12.66 -0.23 4.28
C THR A 13 13.22 0.30 5.59
N PHE A 14 14.50 0.14 5.80
CA PHE A 14 15.17 0.69 6.98
C PHE A 14 16.20 1.72 6.53
N ASP A 15 16.23 2.85 7.24
CA ASP A 15 17.24 3.88 7.11
C ASP A 15 17.83 4.12 8.50
N ASN A 16 19.15 3.90 8.66
CA ASN A 16 19.80 3.97 9.97
C ASN A 16 19.05 3.15 11.04
N ARG A 17 18.64 1.93 10.68
CA ARG A 17 17.91 0.98 11.55
C ARG A 17 16.50 1.44 11.93
N LYS A 18 15.99 2.52 11.32
CA LYS A 18 14.64 3.00 11.55
C LYS A 18 13.75 2.63 10.37
N PRO A 19 12.53 2.14 10.62
CA PRO A 19 11.63 1.81 9.53
C PRO A 19 11.11 3.07 8.83
N ILE A 20 11.06 3.00 7.52
CA ILE A 20 10.51 4.02 6.64
C ILE A 20 9.44 3.34 5.79
N ILE A 21 8.24 3.87 5.79
CA ILE A 21 7.05 3.20 5.25
C ILE A 21 6.43 4.05 4.15
N LEU A 22 6.09 3.42 3.02
CA LEU A 22 5.47 4.12 1.90
C LEU A 22 3.95 4.13 2.05
N LEU A 23 3.36 5.32 2.02
CA LEU A 23 1.91 5.49 1.99
C LEU A 23 1.50 6.41 0.85
N GLY A 24 0.22 6.34 0.48
CA GLY A 24 -0.38 7.19 -0.52
C GLY A 24 -1.47 8.07 0.07
N LEU A 25 -1.60 9.28 -0.46
CA LEU A 25 -2.62 10.23 -0.04
C LEU A 25 -3.90 10.01 -0.83
N GLU A 26 -4.98 9.63 -0.14
CA GLU A 26 -6.27 9.40 -0.78
C GLU A 26 -6.93 10.71 -1.18
N LYS A 27 -7.44 10.78 -2.42
CA LYS A 27 -8.16 11.97 -2.90
C LYS A 27 -9.50 12.15 -2.20
N SER A 28 -10.18 11.05 -1.87
CA SER A 28 -11.54 11.08 -1.36
C SER A 28 -11.65 11.69 0.04
N ASN A 29 -10.67 11.47 0.90
CA ASN A 29 -10.73 11.89 2.31
C ASN A 29 -9.50 12.67 2.77
N ASN A 30 -8.52 12.85 1.90
CA ASN A 30 -7.27 13.55 2.19
C ASN A 30 -6.49 12.93 3.36
N LYS A 31 -6.55 11.60 3.49
CA LYS A 31 -5.81 10.83 4.49
C LYS A 31 -4.78 9.93 3.84
N TRP A 32 -3.69 9.70 4.54
CA TRP A 32 -2.65 8.77 4.10
C TRP A 32 -3.05 7.34 4.43
N SER A 33 -2.88 6.45 3.47
CA SER A 33 -3.27 5.04 3.63
C SER A 33 -2.35 4.11 2.82
N GLY A 34 -2.53 2.80 3.04
CA GLY A 34 -1.84 1.80 2.24
C GLY A 34 -2.47 1.64 0.86
N PHE A 35 -1.87 0.77 0.08
CA PHE A 35 -2.30 0.47 -1.29
C PHE A 35 -3.20 -0.78 -1.25
N VAL A 36 -4.44 -0.58 -0.80
CA VAL A 36 -5.38 -1.66 -0.48
C VAL A 36 -6.68 -1.40 -1.23
N GLY A 37 -7.26 -2.45 -1.79
CA GLY A 37 -8.55 -2.34 -2.45
C GLY A 37 -9.29 -3.65 -2.49
N GLY A 38 -10.51 -3.61 -3.03
CA GLY A 38 -11.41 -4.74 -3.07
C GLY A 38 -11.05 -5.79 -4.11
N SER A 39 -11.34 -7.04 -3.81
CA SER A 39 -11.13 -8.15 -4.72
C SER A 39 -12.07 -8.06 -5.93
N GLU A 40 -11.58 -8.51 -7.07
CA GLU A 40 -12.39 -8.77 -8.25
C GLU A 40 -12.72 -10.26 -8.30
N LYS A 41 -13.68 -10.61 -9.16
CA LYS A 41 -14.15 -11.99 -9.30
C LYS A 41 -12.98 -12.92 -9.62
N ASN A 42 -12.91 -14.03 -8.86
CA ASN A 42 -11.91 -15.08 -9.04
C ASN A 42 -10.46 -14.68 -8.69
N GLU A 43 -10.25 -13.52 -8.09
CA GLU A 43 -8.91 -13.17 -7.61
C GLU A 43 -8.60 -13.84 -6.29
N THR A 44 -7.35 -14.27 -6.12
CA THR A 44 -6.81 -14.64 -4.81
C THR A 44 -6.40 -13.37 -4.06
N PRO A 45 -6.22 -13.43 -2.73
CA PRO A 45 -5.71 -12.27 -1.98
C PRO A 45 -4.40 -11.71 -2.52
N MET A 46 -3.45 -12.57 -2.92
CA MET A 46 -2.18 -12.10 -3.51
C MET A 46 -2.40 -11.38 -4.83
N GLU A 47 -3.27 -11.90 -5.69
CA GLU A 47 -3.57 -11.26 -6.98
C GLU A 47 -4.22 -9.90 -6.78
N THR A 48 -5.16 -9.78 -5.85
CA THR A 48 -5.79 -8.52 -5.52
C THR A 48 -4.76 -7.51 -4.98
N ALA A 49 -3.91 -7.97 -4.04
CA ALA A 49 -2.89 -7.10 -3.45
C ALA A 49 -1.94 -6.55 -4.51
N LEU A 50 -1.49 -7.39 -5.43
CA LEU A 50 -0.57 -6.98 -6.48
C LEU A 50 -1.22 -6.02 -7.47
N ARG A 51 -2.46 -6.30 -7.88
CA ARG A 51 -3.21 -5.42 -8.79
C ARG A 51 -3.47 -4.05 -8.16
N GLU A 52 -3.96 -4.04 -6.94
CA GLU A 52 -4.27 -2.78 -6.24
C GLU A 52 -3.01 -1.94 -6.00
N PHE A 53 -1.90 -2.58 -5.61
CA PHE A 53 -0.64 -1.88 -5.45
C PHE A 53 -0.18 -1.23 -6.75
N ASN A 54 -0.27 -1.97 -7.86
CA ASN A 54 0.12 -1.46 -9.17
C ASN A 54 -0.74 -0.27 -9.59
N GLU A 55 -2.06 -0.40 -9.46
CA GLU A 55 -2.99 0.66 -9.82
C GLU A 55 -2.81 1.90 -8.93
N GLU A 56 -2.74 1.72 -7.62
CA GLU A 56 -2.69 2.84 -6.67
C GLU A 56 -1.34 3.55 -6.63
N THR A 57 -0.28 2.89 -7.10
CA THR A 57 1.02 3.56 -7.30
C THR A 57 1.18 4.07 -8.73
N SER A 58 0.11 4.05 -9.52
CA SER A 58 0.08 4.50 -10.92
C SER A 58 1.18 3.86 -11.77
N PHE A 59 1.34 2.55 -11.60
CA PHE A 59 2.28 1.72 -12.36
C PHE A 59 3.74 2.18 -12.22
N LEU A 60 4.08 2.74 -11.05
CA LEU A 60 5.42 3.26 -10.78
C LEU A 60 6.49 2.19 -10.64
N PHE A 61 6.13 1.06 -9.99
CA PHE A 61 7.10 0.03 -9.62
C PHE A 61 7.04 -1.17 -10.56
N LYS A 62 8.18 -1.86 -10.70
CA LYS A 62 8.24 -3.17 -11.35
C LYS A 62 7.68 -4.21 -10.37
N LEU A 63 6.73 -5.02 -10.83
CA LEU A 63 5.99 -5.91 -9.96
C LEU A 63 6.72 -7.20 -9.59
N GLU A 64 7.74 -7.60 -10.34
CA GLU A 64 8.41 -8.89 -10.14
C GLU A 64 8.95 -9.03 -8.72
N TYR A 65 9.56 -7.99 -8.18
CA TYR A 65 10.08 -8.00 -6.81
C TYR A 65 8.96 -8.23 -5.80
N PHE A 66 7.87 -7.48 -5.94
CA PHE A 66 6.73 -7.58 -5.01
C PHE A 66 6.04 -8.93 -5.11
N HIS A 67 5.88 -9.45 -6.33
CA HIS A 67 5.30 -10.77 -6.54
C HIS A 67 6.12 -11.86 -5.81
N LEU A 68 7.42 -11.85 -5.98
CA LEU A 68 8.30 -12.81 -5.31
C LEU A 68 8.22 -12.70 -3.79
N LYS A 69 8.17 -11.48 -3.27
CA LYS A 69 8.09 -11.24 -1.82
C LYS A 69 6.75 -11.66 -1.24
N LEU A 70 5.66 -11.53 -1.98
CA LEU A 70 4.35 -12.01 -1.53
C LEU A 70 4.39 -13.51 -1.24
N LEU A 71 5.11 -14.27 -2.06
CA LEU A 71 5.19 -15.73 -1.91
C LEU A 71 5.89 -16.16 -0.63
N THR A 72 6.72 -15.30 -0.03
CA THR A 72 7.54 -15.63 1.14
C THR A 72 7.22 -14.78 2.36
N THR A 73 6.24 -13.87 2.27
CA THR A 73 5.87 -12.96 3.37
C THR A 73 4.47 -13.31 3.86
N GLN A 74 4.31 -13.37 5.19
CA GLN A 74 2.99 -13.61 5.77
C GLN A 74 2.20 -12.30 5.83
N PRO A 75 0.91 -12.31 5.42
CA PRO A 75 0.07 -11.13 5.55
C PRO A 75 -0.41 -10.94 6.99
N ILE A 76 -0.72 -9.70 7.33
CA ILE A 76 -1.54 -9.40 8.50
C ILE A 76 -2.99 -9.49 8.05
N ILE A 77 -3.80 -10.27 8.75
CA ILE A 77 -5.19 -10.48 8.40
C ILE A 77 -6.05 -9.79 9.45
N GLU A 78 -6.88 -8.86 9.00
CA GLU A 78 -7.75 -8.07 9.86
C GLU A 78 -9.19 -8.14 9.37
N LYS A 79 -10.13 -7.76 10.24
CA LYS A 79 -11.53 -7.60 9.87
C LYS A 79 -11.96 -6.16 10.05
N THR A 80 -12.69 -5.63 9.07
CA THR A 80 -13.30 -4.30 9.19
C THR A 80 -14.49 -4.36 10.16
N ALA A 81 -15.03 -3.20 10.53
CA ALA A 81 -16.21 -3.09 11.37
C ALA A 81 -17.42 -3.80 10.76
N THR A 82 -17.49 -3.91 9.43
CA THR A 82 -18.56 -4.60 8.71
C THR A 82 -18.26 -6.10 8.48
N GLY A 83 -17.15 -6.60 9.03
CA GLY A 83 -16.80 -8.01 8.94
C GLY A 83 -16.04 -8.41 7.68
N LYS A 84 -15.64 -7.45 6.84
CA LYS A 84 -14.87 -7.73 5.64
C LYS A 84 -13.42 -8.10 6.01
N THR A 85 -12.90 -9.17 5.42
CA THR A 85 -11.51 -9.59 5.66
C THR A 85 -10.56 -8.74 4.81
N VAL A 86 -9.48 -8.29 5.44
CA VAL A 86 -8.42 -7.51 4.79
C VAL A 86 -7.09 -8.25 4.96
N TYR A 87 -6.41 -8.50 3.83
CA TYR A 87 -5.07 -9.10 3.80
C TYR A 87 -4.07 -8.02 3.50
N LEU A 88 -3.17 -7.76 4.45
CA LEU A 88 -2.20 -6.67 4.33
C LEU A 88 -0.79 -7.21 4.40
N TRP A 89 -0.03 -7.06 3.31
CA TRP A 89 1.37 -7.47 3.24
C TRP A 89 2.28 -6.27 3.43
N PHE A 90 3.08 -6.29 4.51
CA PHE A 90 4.20 -5.36 4.66
C PHE A 90 5.42 -6.00 4.00
N ILE A 91 5.93 -5.38 2.93
CA ILE A 91 7.02 -5.94 2.15
C ILE A 91 8.28 -5.12 2.34
N GLN A 92 9.32 -5.76 2.89
CA GLN A 92 10.61 -5.11 3.07
C GLN A 92 11.31 -4.98 1.71
N CYS A 93 11.79 -3.78 1.42
CA CYS A 93 12.49 -3.44 0.20
C CYS A 93 13.91 -3.01 0.51
N PRO A 94 14.84 -3.12 -0.47
CA PRO A 94 16.19 -2.59 -0.29
C PRO A 94 16.17 -1.07 -0.06
N PRO A 95 17.13 -0.51 0.70
CA PRO A 95 17.16 0.93 0.96
C PRO A 95 17.21 1.81 -0.28
N CYS A 96 17.72 1.29 -1.41
CA CYS A 96 17.74 2.05 -2.66
C CYS A 96 16.34 2.41 -3.17
N ILE A 97 15.27 1.78 -2.65
CA ILE A 97 13.90 2.14 -3.02
C ILE A 97 13.59 3.60 -2.63
N LEU A 98 14.27 4.15 -1.63
CA LEU A 98 14.10 5.53 -1.20
C LEU A 98 14.51 6.54 -2.28
N SER A 99 15.29 6.11 -3.27
CA SER A 99 15.72 6.93 -4.41
C SER A 99 14.70 6.92 -5.56
N THR A 100 13.55 6.27 -5.40
CA THR A 100 12.50 6.23 -6.41
C THR A 100 12.00 7.65 -6.71
N ASP A 101 11.98 8.02 -7.99
CA ASP A 101 11.51 9.34 -8.42
C ASP A 101 9.98 9.35 -8.54
N PHE A 102 9.33 10.02 -7.60
CA PHE A 102 7.86 10.12 -7.59
C PHE A 102 7.32 11.03 -8.71
N LYS A 103 8.19 11.74 -9.43
CA LYS A 103 7.75 12.47 -10.62
C LYS A 103 7.13 11.51 -11.63
N LYS A 104 7.66 10.31 -11.77
CA LYS A 104 7.10 9.30 -12.66
C LYS A 104 5.67 8.89 -12.26
N PHE A 105 5.38 8.84 -10.96
CA PHE A 105 4.02 8.60 -10.48
C PHE A 105 3.06 9.68 -11.01
N HIS A 106 3.43 10.95 -10.86
CA HIS A 106 2.60 12.06 -11.33
C HIS A 106 2.50 12.11 -12.85
N ASP A 107 3.59 11.82 -13.56
CA ASP A 107 3.59 11.78 -15.02
C ASP A 107 2.68 10.66 -15.52
N ASN A 108 2.72 9.49 -14.90
CA ASN A 108 1.84 8.36 -15.26
C ASN A 108 0.37 8.74 -15.05
N GLN A 109 0.04 9.44 -13.97
CA GLN A 109 -1.33 9.86 -13.71
C GLN A 109 -1.88 10.80 -14.79
N LYS A 110 -1.04 11.63 -15.37
CA LYS A 110 -1.47 12.57 -16.44
C LYS A 110 -1.96 11.86 -17.70
N VAL A 111 -1.45 10.66 -17.98
CA VAL A 111 -1.85 9.90 -19.19
C VAL A 111 -2.94 8.87 -18.90
N LEU A 112 -3.26 8.59 -17.64
CA LEU A 112 -4.33 7.68 -17.27
C LEU A 112 -5.67 8.40 -17.42
N LYS A 113 -6.61 7.78 -18.13
CA LYS A 113 -7.94 8.37 -18.38
C LYS A 113 -8.98 7.94 -17.36
N ASP A 114 -8.80 6.76 -16.78
CA ASP A 114 -9.74 6.20 -15.81
C ASP A 114 -9.47 6.78 -14.43
N SER A 115 -10.45 7.51 -13.86
CA SER A 115 -10.33 8.10 -12.53
C SER A 115 -10.14 7.04 -11.44
N HIS A 116 -10.64 5.82 -11.65
CA HIS A 116 -10.44 4.68 -10.75
C HIS A 116 -8.95 4.37 -10.55
N LEU A 117 -8.12 4.59 -11.57
CA LEU A 117 -6.68 4.35 -11.49
C LEU A 117 -5.91 5.53 -10.87
N LYS A 118 -6.62 6.57 -10.40
CA LYS A 118 -6.03 7.79 -9.85
C LYS A 118 -6.56 8.08 -8.44
N GLU A 119 -6.78 7.06 -7.64
CA GLU A 119 -7.34 7.22 -6.29
C GLU A 119 -6.38 7.90 -5.33
N LYS A 120 -5.08 7.77 -5.55
CA LYS A 120 -4.05 8.45 -4.76
C LYS A 120 -3.59 9.71 -5.48
N SER A 121 -3.43 10.79 -4.72
CA SER A 121 -2.92 12.07 -5.25
C SER A 121 -1.43 12.26 -5.02
N ASN A 122 -0.83 11.51 -4.10
CA ASN A 122 0.58 11.65 -3.76
C ASN A 122 1.11 10.40 -3.09
N LEU A 123 2.43 10.23 -3.10
CA LEU A 123 3.15 9.19 -2.39
C LEU A 123 4.16 9.85 -1.45
N ARG A 124 4.42 9.23 -0.31
CA ARG A 124 5.40 9.74 0.64
C ARG A 124 5.96 8.62 1.51
N TRP A 125 7.24 8.74 1.84
CA TRP A 125 7.91 7.88 2.82
C TRP A 125 7.70 8.45 4.22
N PHE A 126 7.26 7.59 5.15
CA PHE A 126 6.92 7.98 6.52
C PHE A 126 7.85 7.31 7.53
N THR A 127 8.38 8.11 8.46
CA THR A 127 8.97 7.58 9.69
C THR A 127 7.84 7.20 10.65
N LEU A 128 8.15 6.46 11.73
CA LEU A 128 7.12 6.17 12.75
C LEU A 128 6.61 7.46 13.41
N ASN A 129 7.49 8.46 13.56
CA ASN A 129 7.07 9.75 14.09
C ASN A 129 6.08 10.45 13.15
N ASP A 130 6.32 10.39 11.84
CA ASP A 130 5.38 10.89 10.84
C ASP A 130 4.03 10.16 10.93
N ILE A 131 4.05 8.83 11.11
CA ILE A 131 2.82 8.04 11.24
C ILE A 131 1.96 8.56 12.41
N ARG A 132 2.58 8.98 13.49
CA ARG A 132 1.88 9.53 14.65
C ARG A 132 1.29 10.92 14.41
N ASN A 133 1.93 11.74 13.56
CA ASN A 133 1.67 13.17 13.45
C ASN A 133 0.91 13.60 12.19
N PHE A 134 0.84 12.75 11.17
CA PHE A 134 0.09 13.04 9.95
C PHE A 134 -1.29 12.39 9.99
N LYS A 135 -2.18 12.83 9.10
CA LYS A 135 -3.51 12.24 8.96
C LYS A 135 -3.43 10.90 8.24
N VAL A 136 -3.14 9.85 9.01
CA VAL A 136 -3.14 8.47 8.54
C VAL A 136 -4.46 7.82 8.96
N LEU A 137 -5.00 6.93 8.13
CA LEU A 137 -6.20 6.18 8.51
C LEU A 137 -5.96 5.49 9.86
N TYR A 138 -6.90 5.68 10.79
CA TYR A 138 -6.70 5.29 12.19
C TYR A 138 -6.32 3.82 12.36
N ARG A 139 -7.02 2.90 11.71
CA ARG A 139 -6.72 1.48 11.80
C ARG A 139 -5.32 1.14 11.30
N LEU A 140 -4.97 1.73 10.17
CA LEU A 140 -3.64 1.52 9.60
C LEU A 140 -2.56 2.08 10.51
N GLN A 141 -2.79 3.25 11.09
CA GLN A 141 -1.87 3.85 12.04
C GLN A 141 -1.60 2.89 13.21
N GLN A 142 -2.65 2.30 13.79
CA GLN A 142 -2.52 1.34 14.87
C GLN A 142 -1.77 0.08 14.44
N THR A 143 -2.09 -0.45 13.28
CA THR A 143 -1.43 -1.64 12.74
C THR A 143 0.07 -1.39 12.54
N ILE A 144 0.44 -0.25 11.96
CA ILE A 144 1.85 0.10 11.77
C ILE A 144 2.57 0.24 13.10
N LEU A 145 2.02 1.01 14.03
CA LEU A 145 2.67 1.24 15.32
C LEU A 145 2.80 -0.04 16.13
N ASN A 146 1.86 -0.98 16.01
CA ASN A 146 1.94 -2.26 16.71
C ASN A 146 2.98 -3.21 16.10
N ASN A 147 3.32 -3.06 14.83
CA ASN A 147 4.21 -3.99 14.14
C ASN A 147 5.64 -3.47 13.95
N PHE A 148 5.87 -2.17 14.04
CA PHE A 148 7.17 -1.55 13.80
C PHE A 148 7.75 -0.82 15.02
N ASN A 149 7.04 -0.80 16.09
CA ASN A 149 7.47 -0.08 17.30
C ASN A 149 8.44 -0.91 18.14
#